data_188fbe3d3f5fe8f8f735ec506972d06c
#
_entry.id   188fbe3d3f5fe8f8f735ec506972d06c
#
_cell.length_a   1.000
_cell.length_b   1.000
_cell.length_c   1.000
_cell.angle_alpha   90.00
_cell.angle_beta   90.00
_cell.angle_gamma   90.00
#
_symmetry.space_group_name_H-M   'P 1'
#
loop_
_entity.id
_entity.type
_entity.pdbx_description
1 polymer ?
#
loop_
_entity_poly.entity_id
_entity_poly.type
_entity_poly.pdbx_seq_one_letter_code
_entity_poly.pdbx_strand_id
1 'polypeptide(L)'
;MNITKTAMITVCGRPNVGKSSLTNALVGEKIAIVSDKPQTTRNRIYGVVNRGDTQFVLLDTPGLHKPRSRLGDYMVKVVRESLSDVECAALLVEPIPHVGEPERILLQRIQEEQLPCVLCINKIDTVEKKESLLEVIAAYNEVYDGFDAIIPLSARTGDGLDELLRQLETYAQPGPQLFPDGMTTDQADSQVCAEIVREKMLRCLDKEIPHGTAVEVTKFSEREDSGIIDLDVTIYCEKASHKGIIIGRGGEMLKRISSAARRDIEKFMGAKVFLQTWVKVKENWRDNPNFIRSQGYNEE
;
A
#
# COMPACT_ATOMS: atom_id res chain seq x y z
N MET A 1 12.98 22.92 1.96
CA MET A 1 12.79 23.04 3.44
C MET A 1 14.09 22.65 4.11
N ASN A 2 14.41 23.18 5.28
CA ASN A 2 15.62 22.74 6.00
C ASN A 2 15.25 21.60 6.95
N ILE A 3 15.32 20.38 6.47
CA ILE A 3 15.02 19.18 7.27
C ILE A 3 16.21 18.94 8.22
N THR A 4 15.91 18.82 9.50
CA THR A 4 16.88 18.56 10.58
C THR A 4 16.57 17.32 11.38
N LYS A 5 15.36 16.75 11.18
CA LYS A 5 14.88 15.54 11.84
C LYS A 5 14.23 14.59 10.85
N THR A 6 14.34 13.30 11.13
CA THR A 6 13.70 12.24 10.34
C THR A 6 13.03 11.23 11.26
N ALA A 7 11.94 10.62 10.77
CA ALA A 7 11.31 9.49 11.41
C ALA A 7 10.87 8.47 10.34
N MET A 8 11.35 7.24 10.46
CA MET A 8 10.86 6.11 9.67
C MET A 8 9.76 5.40 10.45
N ILE A 9 8.58 5.30 9.86
CA ILE A 9 7.38 4.79 10.50
C ILE A 9 6.84 3.62 9.70
N THR A 10 6.74 2.44 10.31
CA THR A 10 6.06 1.33 9.65
C THR A 10 4.54 1.45 9.82
N VAL A 11 3.81 1.37 8.71
CA VAL A 11 2.34 1.31 8.70
C VAL A 11 1.93 -0.14 8.55
N CYS A 12 1.52 -0.77 9.65
CA CYS A 12 1.20 -2.19 9.70
C CYS A 12 -0.25 -2.45 10.12
N GLY A 13 -0.71 -3.70 9.97
CA GLY A 13 -2.08 -4.11 10.28
C GLY A 13 -2.57 -5.19 9.31
N ARG A 14 -3.75 -5.77 9.60
CA ARG A 14 -4.37 -6.77 8.74
C ARG A 14 -4.72 -6.21 7.36
N PRO A 15 -5.06 -7.05 6.35
CA PRO A 15 -5.58 -6.58 5.07
C PRO A 15 -6.84 -5.71 5.25
N ASN A 16 -6.99 -4.71 4.37
CA ASN A 16 -8.17 -3.85 4.23
C ASN A 16 -8.48 -2.89 5.40
N VAL A 17 -7.61 -2.76 6.39
CA VAL A 17 -7.76 -1.76 7.47
C VAL A 17 -7.51 -0.32 7.00
N GLY A 18 -6.95 -0.13 5.80
CA GLY A 18 -6.75 1.18 5.17
C GLY A 18 -5.32 1.71 5.23
N LYS A 19 -4.29 0.85 5.34
CA LYS A 19 -2.86 1.25 5.38
C LYS A 19 -2.48 2.14 4.20
N SER A 20 -2.64 1.66 2.97
CA SER A 20 -2.34 2.42 1.75
C SER A 20 -3.21 3.67 1.60
N SER A 21 -4.45 3.65 2.11
CA SER A 21 -5.31 4.85 2.14
C SER A 21 -4.75 5.90 3.10
N LEU A 22 -4.26 5.47 4.27
CA LEU A 22 -3.62 6.36 5.24
C LEU A 22 -2.33 6.95 4.66
N THR A 23 -1.47 6.12 4.08
CA THR A 23 -0.23 6.56 3.46
C THR A 23 -0.51 7.60 2.36
N ASN A 24 -1.44 7.33 1.44
CA ASN A 24 -1.83 8.29 0.40
C ASN A 24 -2.38 9.60 0.99
N ALA A 25 -3.20 9.52 2.06
CA ALA A 25 -3.79 10.69 2.68
C ALA A 25 -2.74 11.57 3.40
N LEU A 26 -1.75 10.96 4.04
CA LEU A 26 -0.65 11.67 4.70
C LEU A 26 0.33 12.30 3.69
N VAL A 27 0.65 11.58 2.62
CA VAL A 27 1.51 12.07 1.52
C VAL A 27 0.81 13.16 0.69
N GLY A 28 -0.51 13.12 0.59
CA GLY A 28 -1.31 14.03 -0.24
C GLY A 28 -1.41 13.61 -1.72
N GLU A 29 -0.81 12.48 -2.09
CA GLU A 29 -0.79 11.93 -3.44
C GLU A 29 -1.08 10.44 -3.45
N LYS A 30 -1.52 9.93 -4.62
CA LYS A 30 -1.77 8.50 -4.82
C LYS A 30 -0.48 7.77 -5.18
N ILE A 31 0.30 7.37 -4.20
CA ILE A 31 1.51 6.56 -4.37
C ILE A 31 1.25 5.05 -4.22
N ALA A 32 0.20 4.68 -3.52
CA ALA A 32 -0.20 3.28 -3.31
C ALA A 32 -1.62 3.02 -3.83
N ILE A 33 -1.86 1.84 -4.35
CA ILE A 33 -3.17 1.44 -4.82
C ILE A 33 -4.08 1.04 -3.67
N VAL A 34 -5.38 1.29 -3.83
CA VAL A 34 -6.40 1.02 -2.82
C VAL A 34 -7.50 0.13 -3.38
N SER A 35 -7.79 -0.96 -2.69
CA SER A 35 -8.87 -1.89 -3.01
C SER A 35 -9.43 -2.51 -1.73
N ASP A 36 -10.67 -2.97 -1.79
CA ASP A 36 -11.34 -3.77 -0.77
C ASP A 36 -10.88 -5.25 -0.75
N LYS A 37 -10.05 -5.64 -1.72
CA LYS A 37 -9.55 -7.01 -1.82
C LYS A 37 -8.25 -7.22 -1.06
N PRO A 38 -8.03 -8.39 -0.43
CA PRO A 38 -6.77 -8.70 0.23
C PRO A 38 -5.61 -8.75 -0.77
N GLN A 39 -4.38 -8.62 -0.30
CA GLN A 39 -3.16 -8.59 -1.12
C GLN A 39 -3.13 -7.43 -2.15
N THR A 40 -3.73 -6.30 -1.80
CA THR A 40 -3.68 -5.08 -2.61
C THR A 40 -2.25 -4.56 -2.68
N THR A 41 -1.60 -4.31 -1.55
CA THR A 41 -0.17 -4.00 -1.47
C THR A 41 0.62 -5.31 -1.43
N ARG A 42 1.62 -5.45 -2.28
CA ARG A 42 2.46 -6.66 -2.39
C ARG A 42 3.92 -6.42 -2.03
N ASN A 43 4.36 -5.19 -2.12
CA ASN A 43 5.72 -4.76 -1.80
C ASN A 43 5.69 -3.67 -0.73
N ARG A 44 6.83 -3.37 -0.14
CA ARG A 44 7.02 -2.18 0.70
C ARG A 44 7.00 -0.95 -0.20
N ILE A 45 6.28 0.08 0.21
CA ILE A 45 6.19 1.37 -0.47
C ILE A 45 6.62 2.44 0.51
N TYR A 46 7.58 3.25 0.14
CA TYR A 46 7.96 4.42 0.91
C TYR A 46 7.09 5.61 0.51
N GLY A 47 6.44 6.22 1.50
CA GLY A 47 5.73 7.48 1.36
C GLY A 47 6.44 8.57 2.15
N VAL A 48 6.75 9.69 1.51
CA VAL A 48 7.52 10.78 2.12
C VAL A 48 6.60 11.95 2.44
N VAL A 49 6.65 12.42 3.68
CA VAL A 49 5.90 13.59 4.17
C VAL A 49 6.87 14.56 4.83
N ASN A 50 6.93 15.78 4.33
CA ASN A 50 7.71 16.85 4.95
C ASN A 50 6.78 17.79 5.74
N ARG A 51 7.06 18.00 7.03
CA ARG A 51 6.30 18.89 7.90
C ARG A 51 7.27 19.70 8.78
N GLY A 52 7.28 21.02 8.60
CA GLY A 52 8.22 21.87 9.34
C GLY A 52 9.67 21.52 9.02
N ASP A 53 10.42 21.11 10.04
CA ASP A 53 11.81 20.67 9.94
C ASP A 53 11.96 19.13 9.97
N THR A 54 10.85 18.39 9.92
CA THR A 54 10.83 16.93 10.02
C THR A 54 10.39 16.28 8.70
N GLN A 55 11.14 15.26 8.29
CA GLN A 55 10.77 14.37 7.21
C GLN A 55 10.31 13.03 7.78
N PHE A 56 9.07 12.66 7.52
CA PHE A 56 8.53 11.33 7.81
C PHE A 56 8.68 10.44 6.59
N VAL A 57 9.19 9.23 6.81
CA VAL A 57 9.25 8.17 5.82
C VAL A 57 8.32 7.05 6.26
N LEU A 58 7.17 6.96 5.61
CA LEU A 58 6.14 5.98 5.92
C LEU A 58 6.38 4.70 5.11
N LEU A 59 6.50 3.57 5.78
CA LEU A 59 6.62 2.25 5.15
C LEU A 59 5.24 1.60 5.07
N ASP A 60 4.54 1.76 3.93
CA ASP A 60 3.29 1.01 3.66
C ASP A 60 3.63 -0.44 3.34
N THR A 61 3.04 -1.37 4.09
CA THR A 61 3.37 -2.78 4.03
C THR A 61 2.20 -3.63 3.57
N PRO A 62 2.45 -4.82 2.98
CA PRO A 62 1.42 -5.81 2.78
C PRO A 62 0.64 -6.09 4.07
N GLY A 63 -0.66 -6.39 3.95
CA GLY A 63 -1.42 -6.84 5.13
C GLY A 63 -0.95 -8.22 5.57
N LEU A 64 -0.72 -8.42 6.87
CA LEU A 64 -0.33 -9.72 7.42
C LEU A 64 -1.42 -10.75 7.17
N HIS A 65 -1.08 -11.84 6.47
CA HIS A 65 -1.98 -12.92 6.12
C HIS A 65 -1.25 -14.27 6.11
N LYS A 66 -2.00 -15.37 6.12
CA LYS A 66 -1.42 -16.72 6.00
C LYS A 66 -0.97 -16.96 4.54
N PRO A 67 0.32 -17.21 4.27
CA PRO A 67 0.83 -17.38 2.92
C PRO A 67 0.32 -18.70 2.29
N ARG A 68 0.14 -18.69 0.95
CA ARG A 68 -0.30 -19.85 0.16
C ARG A 68 0.51 -20.03 -1.12
N SER A 69 1.57 -19.26 -1.30
CA SER A 69 2.46 -19.27 -2.47
C SER A 69 3.78 -18.60 -2.09
N ARG A 70 4.83 -18.78 -2.89
CA ARG A 70 6.11 -18.08 -2.67
C ARG A 70 5.96 -16.56 -2.68
N LEU A 71 5.08 -16.01 -3.51
CA LEU A 71 4.74 -14.59 -3.43
C LEU A 71 4.14 -14.23 -2.08
N GLY A 72 3.29 -15.10 -1.52
CA GLY A 72 2.72 -14.90 -0.18
C GLY A 72 3.79 -14.96 0.92
N ASP A 73 4.76 -15.87 0.82
CA ASP A 73 5.90 -15.96 1.74
C ASP A 73 6.74 -14.68 1.70
N TYR A 74 7.03 -14.19 0.49
CA TYR A 74 7.69 -12.91 0.27
C TYR A 74 6.96 -11.76 0.97
N MET A 75 5.64 -11.64 0.79
CA MET A 75 4.85 -10.57 1.42
C MET A 75 4.90 -10.63 2.96
N VAL A 76 4.88 -11.82 3.56
CA VAL A 76 5.04 -12.00 5.02
C VAL A 76 6.44 -11.60 5.47
N LYS A 77 7.47 -11.92 4.69
CA LYS A 77 8.85 -11.50 4.96
C LYS A 77 8.97 -9.97 4.94
N VAL A 78 8.41 -9.30 3.93
CA VAL A 78 8.38 -7.82 3.84
C VAL A 78 7.76 -7.19 5.09
N VAL A 79 6.64 -7.72 5.60
CA VAL A 79 6.01 -7.22 6.84
C VAL A 79 6.95 -7.40 8.03
N ARG A 80 7.67 -8.51 8.10
CA ARG A 80 8.60 -8.78 9.21
C ARG A 80 9.78 -7.81 9.20
N GLU A 81 10.38 -7.62 8.05
CA GLU A 81 11.54 -6.75 7.87
C GLU A 81 11.19 -5.27 8.04
N SER A 82 9.95 -4.87 7.75
CA SER A 82 9.51 -3.50 7.92
C SER A 82 9.33 -3.04 9.39
N LEU A 83 9.44 -3.95 10.35
CA LEU A 83 9.48 -3.62 11.78
C LEU A 83 10.90 -3.41 12.31
N SER A 84 11.92 -3.72 11.51
CA SER A 84 13.32 -3.44 11.84
C SER A 84 13.72 -2.06 11.29
N ASP A 85 14.65 -1.39 11.96
CA ASP A 85 15.23 -0.11 11.54
C ASP A 85 14.20 1.03 11.32
N VAL A 86 13.15 1.06 12.18
CA VAL A 86 12.15 2.13 12.21
C VAL A 86 12.00 2.68 13.63
N GLU A 87 11.62 3.95 13.75
CA GLU A 87 11.46 4.62 15.04
C GLU A 87 10.12 4.32 15.71
N CYS A 88 9.08 3.94 14.93
CA CYS A 88 7.75 3.68 15.47
C CYS A 88 6.91 2.79 14.55
N ALA A 89 6.01 2.02 15.13
CA ALA A 89 4.94 1.30 14.43
C ALA A 89 3.60 2.04 14.56
N ALA A 90 3.00 2.38 13.43
CA ALA A 90 1.60 2.79 13.35
C ALA A 90 0.74 1.55 13.04
N LEU A 91 0.16 0.93 14.07
CA LEU A 91 -0.71 -0.23 13.92
C LEU A 91 -2.13 0.21 13.58
N LEU A 92 -2.55 -0.02 12.34
CA LEU A 92 -3.90 0.30 11.89
C LEU A 92 -4.86 -0.85 12.16
N VAL A 93 -6.01 -0.48 12.72
CA VAL A 93 -7.12 -1.39 13.02
C VAL A 93 -8.45 -0.79 12.58
N GLU A 94 -9.46 -1.62 12.41
CA GLU A 94 -10.85 -1.15 12.20
C GLU A 94 -11.54 -0.89 13.54
N PRO A 95 -12.62 -0.09 13.58
CA PRO A 95 -13.35 0.24 14.80
C PRO A 95 -14.25 -0.93 15.25
N ILE A 96 -13.65 -2.09 15.47
CA ILE A 96 -14.30 -3.34 15.88
C ILE A 96 -13.63 -3.82 17.16
N PRO A 97 -14.38 -4.08 18.26
CA PRO A 97 -13.83 -4.48 19.55
C PRO A 97 -13.39 -5.96 19.55
N HIS A 98 -12.52 -6.32 18.62
CA HIS A 98 -12.00 -7.68 18.47
C HIS A 98 -10.55 -7.65 17.97
N VAL A 99 -9.64 -8.24 18.75
CA VAL A 99 -8.23 -8.39 18.38
C VAL A 99 -8.03 -9.76 17.75
N GLY A 100 -7.85 -9.78 16.43
CA GLY A 100 -7.66 -11.01 15.67
C GLY A 100 -6.23 -11.58 15.79
N GLU A 101 -6.02 -12.78 15.24
CA GLU A 101 -4.71 -13.42 15.23
C GLU A 101 -3.63 -12.57 14.50
N PRO A 102 -3.89 -11.92 13.35
CA PRO A 102 -2.91 -11.07 12.69
C PRO A 102 -2.44 -9.89 13.55
N GLU A 103 -3.37 -9.25 14.28
CA GLU A 103 -3.05 -8.15 15.19
C GLU A 103 -2.21 -8.65 16.38
N ARG A 104 -2.53 -9.81 16.96
CA ARG A 104 -1.75 -10.41 18.06
C ARG A 104 -0.32 -10.73 17.64
N ILE A 105 -0.14 -11.28 16.44
CA ILE A 105 1.19 -11.57 15.87
C ILE A 105 2.00 -10.28 15.69
N LEU A 106 1.37 -9.21 15.20
CA LEU A 106 2.03 -7.91 15.00
C LEU A 106 2.41 -7.30 16.36
N LEU A 107 1.50 -7.29 17.33
CA LEU A 107 1.75 -6.77 18.68
C LEU A 107 2.87 -7.52 19.40
N GLN A 108 2.89 -8.86 19.29
CA GLN A 108 3.97 -9.67 19.86
C GLN A 108 5.33 -9.25 19.26
N ARG A 109 5.41 -9.04 17.96
CA ARG A 109 6.66 -8.61 17.31
C ARG A 109 7.08 -7.20 17.69
N ILE A 110 6.13 -6.26 17.73
CA ILE A 110 6.37 -4.89 18.19
C ILE A 110 6.96 -4.91 19.60
N GLN A 111 6.45 -5.80 20.45
CA GLN A 111 6.96 -6.00 21.80
C GLN A 111 8.37 -6.63 21.82
N GLU A 112 8.61 -7.66 20.99
CA GLU A 112 9.91 -8.31 20.85
C GLU A 112 11.00 -7.33 20.38
N GLU A 113 10.67 -6.46 19.43
CA GLU A 113 11.55 -5.40 18.90
C GLU A 113 11.62 -4.16 19.81
N GLN A 114 10.86 -4.11 20.91
CA GLN A 114 10.74 -2.95 21.81
C GLN A 114 10.40 -1.65 21.07
N LEU A 115 9.63 -1.75 20.00
CA LEU A 115 9.31 -0.66 19.12
C LEU A 115 8.16 0.20 19.69
N PRO A 116 8.30 1.54 19.79
CA PRO A 116 7.19 2.44 20.10
C PRO A 116 6.00 2.17 19.19
N CYS A 117 4.79 2.15 19.75
CA CYS A 117 3.60 1.76 19.01
C CYS A 117 2.45 2.76 19.19
N VAL A 118 1.94 3.27 18.07
CA VAL A 118 0.71 4.05 18.02
C VAL A 118 -0.41 3.20 17.45
N LEU A 119 -1.47 2.99 18.23
CA LEU A 119 -2.68 2.34 17.75
C LEU A 119 -3.55 3.34 16.98
N CYS A 120 -3.75 3.11 15.70
CA CYS A 120 -4.57 3.94 14.82
C CYS A 120 -5.91 3.24 14.54
N ILE A 121 -7.00 3.68 15.18
CA ILE A 121 -8.34 3.15 14.92
C ILE A 121 -8.90 3.89 13.72
N ASN A 122 -8.78 3.27 12.53
CA ASN A 122 -9.18 3.88 11.26
C ASN A 122 -10.67 3.66 10.95
N LYS A 123 -11.19 4.37 9.95
CA LYS A 123 -12.57 4.29 9.47
C LYS A 123 -13.62 4.77 10.49
N ILE A 124 -13.26 5.72 11.37
CA ILE A 124 -14.22 6.26 12.34
C ILE A 124 -15.41 6.96 11.67
N ASP A 125 -15.29 7.31 10.40
CA ASP A 125 -16.37 7.84 9.56
C ASP A 125 -17.50 6.84 9.29
N THR A 126 -17.28 5.54 9.60
CA THR A 126 -18.29 4.49 9.51
C THR A 126 -18.97 4.19 10.85
N VAL A 127 -18.55 4.83 11.93
CA VAL A 127 -19.04 4.60 13.29
C VAL A 127 -20.19 5.56 13.60
N GLU A 128 -21.35 5.03 13.91
CA GLU A 128 -22.53 5.84 14.25
C GLU A 128 -22.42 6.46 15.64
N LYS A 129 -21.91 5.70 16.61
CA LYS A 129 -21.78 6.14 18.02
C LYS A 129 -20.31 6.14 18.43
N LYS A 130 -19.77 7.32 18.73
CA LYS A 130 -18.35 7.46 19.12
C LYS A 130 -18.00 6.70 20.41
N GLU A 131 -18.97 6.48 21.29
CA GLU A 131 -18.79 5.71 22.52
C GLU A 131 -18.36 4.26 22.27
N SER A 132 -18.74 3.67 21.12
CA SER A 132 -18.30 2.32 20.76
C SER A 132 -16.79 2.21 20.54
N LEU A 133 -16.09 3.33 20.29
CA LEU A 133 -14.62 3.34 20.18
C LEU A 133 -13.96 3.02 21.54
N LEU A 134 -14.62 3.29 22.67
CA LEU A 134 -14.12 2.93 24.00
C LEU A 134 -14.01 1.41 24.17
N GLU A 135 -14.97 0.66 23.61
CA GLU A 135 -14.93 -0.82 23.62
C GLU A 135 -13.75 -1.34 22.77
N VAL A 136 -13.47 -0.69 21.66
CA VAL A 136 -12.31 -1.02 20.82
C VAL A 136 -11.00 -0.78 21.58
N ILE A 137 -10.88 0.40 22.21
CA ILE A 137 -9.70 0.78 23.00
C ILE A 137 -9.51 -0.24 24.16
N ALA A 138 -10.57 -0.57 24.87
CA ALA A 138 -10.50 -1.55 25.97
C ALA A 138 -10.04 -2.92 25.48
N ALA A 139 -10.60 -3.43 24.36
CA ALA A 139 -10.23 -4.72 23.80
C ALA A 139 -8.75 -4.80 23.37
N TYR A 140 -8.19 -3.71 22.84
CA TYR A 140 -6.76 -3.65 22.47
C TYR A 140 -5.86 -3.53 23.70
N ASN A 141 -6.24 -2.74 24.71
CA ASN A 141 -5.48 -2.58 25.95
C ASN A 141 -5.47 -3.86 26.80
N GLU A 142 -6.48 -4.73 26.72
CA GLU A 142 -6.45 -6.06 27.35
C GLU A 142 -5.40 -6.99 26.75
N VAL A 143 -5.02 -6.79 25.48
CA VAL A 143 -4.06 -7.63 24.77
C VAL A 143 -2.65 -7.06 24.83
N TYR A 144 -2.53 -5.73 24.80
CA TYR A 144 -1.26 -5.02 24.80
C TYR A 144 -1.42 -3.64 25.44
N ASP A 145 -0.70 -3.40 26.54
CA ASP A 145 -0.76 -2.18 27.34
C ASP A 145 0.36 -1.17 27.02
N GLY A 146 1.24 -1.52 26.05
CA GLY A 146 2.40 -0.73 25.66
C GLY A 146 2.14 0.28 24.52
N PHE A 147 0.90 0.70 24.27
CA PHE A 147 0.63 1.75 23.28
C PHE A 147 1.04 3.12 23.82
N ASP A 148 1.91 3.84 23.11
CA ASP A 148 2.28 5.21 23.48
C ASP A 148 1.13 6.20 23.24
N ALA A 149 0.30 5.92 22.23
CA ALA A 149 -0.92 6.68 21.94
C ALA A 149 -1.95 5.80 21.22
N ILE A 150 -3.23 6.18 21.38
CA ILE A 150 -4.35 5.58 20.67
C ILE A 150 -5.10 6.70 19.94
N ILE A 151 -5.09 6.67 18.62
CA ILE A 151 -5.60 7.76 17.78
C ILE A 151 -6.72 7.24 16.89
N PRO A 152 -7.97 7.60 17.17
CA PRO A 152 -9.08 7.41 16.24
C PRO A 152 -8.92 8.34 15.04
N LEU A 153 -9.02 7.79 13.83
CA LEU A 153 -8.84 8.55 12.59
C LEU A 153 -9.68 8.02 11.42
N SER A 154 -9.80 8.82 10.39
CA SER A 154 -10.34 8.41 9.10
C SER A 154 -9.41 8.85 7.98
N ALA A 155 -8.72 7.90 7.36
CA ALA A 155 -7.91 8.14 6.17
C ALA A 155 -8.75 8.67 4.97
N ARG A 156 -10.08 8.47 5.00
CA ARG A 156 -10.99 8.93 3.96
C ARG A 156 -11.39 10.39 4.11
N THR A 157 -11.68 10.84 5.33
CA THR A 157 -12.15 12.21 5.61
C THR A 157 -11.04 13.16 6.03
N GLY A 158 -9.89 12.63 6.45
CA GLY A 158 -8.78 13.40 6.99
C GLY A 158 -8.84 13.60 8.52
N ASP A 159 -9.91 13.15 9.17
CA ASP A 159 -10.06 13.28 10.63
C ASP A 159 -8.93 12.54 11.36
N GLY A 160 -8.31 13.17 12.35
CA GLY A 160 -7.26 12.60 13.19
C GLY A 160 -5.87 12.51 12.53
N LEU A 161 -5.69 12.88 11.24
CA LEU A 161 -4.39 12.80 10.56
C LEU A 161 -3.37 13.78 11.12
N ASP A 162 -3.78 15.00 11.43
CA ASP A 162 -2.89 15.98 12.06
C ASP A 162 -2.46 15.57 13.48
N GLU A 163 -3.34 14.89 14.23
CA GLU A 163 -3.03 14.33 15.53
C GLU A 163 -2.00 13.21 15.40
N LEU A 164 -2.20 12.31 14.42
CA LEU A 164 -1.25 11.25 14.12
C LEU A 164 0.13 11.84 13.78
N LEU A 165 0.22 12.83 12.88
CA LEU A 165 1.49 13.43 12.51
C LEU A 165 2.19 14.11 13.71
N ARG A 166 1.42 14.80 14.61
CA ARG A 166 1.97 15.37 15.85
C ARG A 166 2.53 14.30 16.77
N GLN A 167 1.85 13.17 16.90
CA GLN A 167 2.34 12.05 17.71
C GLN A 167 3.59 11.44 17.09
N LEU A 168 3.58 11.19 15.76
CA LEU A 168 4.74 10.62 15.05
C LEU A 168 5.97 11.54 15.11
N GLU A 169 5.78 12.86 15.17
CA GLU A 169 6.88 13.82 15.30
C GLU A 169 7.67 13.65 16.61
N THR A 170 7.05 13.11 17.66
CA THR A 170 7.74 12.85 18.94
C THR A 170 8.82 11.76 18.84
N TYR A 171 8.76 10.91 17.82
CA TYR A 171 9.76 9.86 17.55
C TYR A 171 10.87 10.32 16.61
N ALA A 172 10.73 11.52 16.00
CA ALA A 172 11.71 11.99 15.04
C ALA A 172 13.07 12.25 15.70
N GLN A 173 14.11 11.73 15.08
CA GLN A 173 15.49 11.86 15.54
C GLN A 173 16.24 12.92 14.73
N PRO A 174 17.20 13.64 15.32
CA PRO A 174 18.12 14.46 14.56
C PRO A 174 18.81 13.65 13.47
N GLY A 175 18.69 14.08 12.23
CA GLY A 175 19.24 13.34 11.10
C GLY A 175 19.17 14.12 9.79
N PRO A 176 19.88 13.66 8.75
CA PRO A 176 19.84 14.28 7.44
C PRO A 176 18.50 13.99 6.75
N GLN A 177 18.17 14.84 5.79
CA GLN A 177 17.09 14.57 4.86
C GLN A 177 17.40 13.28 4.06
N LEU A 178 16.48 12.30 4.10
CA LEU A 178 16.64 11.00 3.45
C LEU A 178 16.19 11.02 1.98
N PHE A 179 15.13 11.77 1.68
CA PHE A 179 14.58 11.89 0.34
C PHE A 179 14.63 13.35 -0.13
N PRO A 180 15.00 13.62 -1.39
CA PRO A 180 15.04 14.97 -1.96
C PRO A 180 13.72 15.72 -1.83
N ASP A 181 13.80 17.06 -1.84
CA ASP A 181 12.61 17.91 -1.87
C ASP A 181 11.72 17.58 -3.10
N GLY A 182 10.41 17.49 -2.85
CA GLY A 182 9.42 17.16 -3.87
C GLY A 182 9.26 15.68 -4.19
N MET A 183 10.10 14.81 -3.61
CA MET A 183 9.94 13.37 -3.74
C MET A 183 8.93 12.85 -2.72
N THR A 184 7.85 12.21 -3.20
CA THR A 184 6.76 11.68 -2.38
C THR A 184 6.82 10.15 -2.21
N THR A 185 7.60 9.46 -3.05
CA THR A 185 7.79 7.99 -3.00
C THR A 185 9.11 7.61 -3.69
N ASP A 186 9.64 6.43 -3.37
CA ASP A 186 10.79 5.82 -4.02
C ASP A 186 10.45 5.07 -5.32
N GLN A 187 9.16 4.89 -5.60
CA GLN A 187 8.72 4.12 -6.75
C GLN A 187 8.97 4.87 -8.06
N ALA A 188 9.47 4.15 -9.05
CA ALA A 188 9.51 4.67 -10.43
C ALA A 188 8.08 4.87 -10.96
N ASP A 189 7.85 5.92 -11.76
CA ASP A 189 6.55 6.23 -12.36
C ASP A 189 5.95 5.03 -13.11
N SER A 190 6.78 4.24 -13.78
CA SER A 190 6.37 3.01 -14.46
C SER A 190 5.79 1.96 -13.51
N GLN A 191 6.33 1.84 -12.29
CA GLN A 191 5.81 0.94 -11.26
C GLN A 191 4.45 1.41 -10.75
N VAL A 192 4.31 2.71 -10.47
CA VAL A 192 3.02 3.30 -10.07
C VAL A 192 1.97 3.10 -11.17
N CYS A 193 2.34 3.29 -12.43
CA CYS A 193 1.45 3.03 -13.58
C CYS A 193 1.01 1.56 -13.66
N ALA A 194 1.93 0.59 -13.48
CA ALA A 194 1.61 -0.83 -13.42
C ALA A 194 0.63 -1.15 -12.28
N GLU A 195 0.87 -0.60 -11.09
CA GLU A 195 0.01 -0.77 -9.93
C GLU A 195 -1.38 -0.14 -10.15
N ILE A 196 -1.49 1.01 -10.80
CA ILE A 196 -2.79 1.61 -11.16
C ILE A 196 -3.58 0.66 -12.08
N VAL A 197 -2.94 0.03 -13.06
CA VAL A 197 -3.61 -1.00 -13.90
C VAL A 197 -4.04 -2.19 -13.03
N ARG A 198 -3.20 -2.67 -12.12
CA ARG A 198 -3.52 -3.76 -11.20
C ARG A 198 -4.67 -3.41 -10.26
N GLU A 199 -4.77 -2.18 -9.79
CA GLU A 199 -5.92 -1.69 -9.01
C GLU A 199 -7.23 -1.84 -9.79
N LYS A 200 -7.25 -1.46 -11.08
CA LYS A 200 -8.47 -1.60 -11.89
C LYS A 200 -8.84 -3.06 -12.11
N MET A 201 -7.85 -3.93 -12.21
CA MET A 201 -8.10 -5.37 -12.26
C MET A 201 -8.70 -5.89 -10.95
N LEU A 202 -8.16 -5.48 -9.79
CA LEU A 202 -8.73 -5.82 -8.49
C LEU A 202 -10.19 -5.37 -8.36
N ARG A 203 -10.53 -4.18 -8.88
CA ARG A 203 -11.90 -3.63 -8.82
C ARG A 203 -12.87 -4.25 -9.84
N CYS A 204 -12.38 -4.67 -11.01
CA CYS A 204 -13.22 -5.15 -12.10
C CYS A 204 -13.37 -6.67 -12.18
N LEU A 205 -12.47 -7.44 -11.56
CA LEU A 205 -12.45 -8.90 -11.60
C LEU A 205 -12.74 -9.47 -10.22
N ASP A 206 -13.32 -10.65 -10.18
CA ASP A 206 -13.74 -11.29 -8.94
C ASP A 206 -12.98 -12.59 -8.64
N LYS A 207 -13.22 -13.13 -7.46
CA LYS A 207 -12.65 -14.38 -6.94
C LYS A 207 -11.12 -14.34 -6.94
N GLU A 208 -10.49 -15.45 -7.35
CA GLU A 208 -9.03 -15.62 -7.36
C GLU A 208 -8.33 -14.99 -8.57
N ILE A 209 -9.09 -14.52 -9.59
CA ILE A 209 -8.50 -14.04 -10.84
C ILE A 209 -7.57 -12.85 -10.62
N PRO A 210 -7.98 -11.77 -9.93
CA PRO A 210 -7.10 -10.62 -9.75
C PRO A 210 -5.89 -10.91 -8.86
N HIS A 211 -6.00 -11.87 -7.95
CA HIS A 211 -4.88 -12.28 -7.08
C HIS A 211 -3.81 -13.06 -7.84
N GLY A 212 -4.21 -13.78 -8.90
CA GLY A 212 -3.31 -14.53 -9.80
C GLY A 212 -2.76 -13.71 -10.96
N THR A 213 -2.76 -12.37 -10.88
CA THR A 213 -2.24 -11.51 -11.94
C THR A 213 -1.00 -10.74 -11.53
N ALA A 214 -0.10 -10.51 -12.49
CA ALA A 214 0.99 -9.54 -12.41
C ALA A 214 0.87 -8.54 -13.56
N VAL A 215 1.41 -7.35 -13.38
CA VAL A 215 1.36 -6.27 -14.37
C VAL A 215 2.76 -5.71 -14.54
N GLU A 216 3.23 -5.68 -15.77
CA GLU A 216 4.55 -5.21 -16.14
C GLU A 216 4.44 -4.10 -17.19
N VAL A 217 5.12 -2.98 -16.97
CA VAL A 217 5.32 -1.96 -18.00
C VAL A 217 6.46 -2.38 -18.88
N THR A 218 6.18 -2.60 -20.17
CA THR A 218 7.17 -3.06 -21.17
C THR A 218 7.68 -1.92 -22.05
N LYS A 219 6.99 -0.77 -22.08
CA LYS A 219 7.42 0.47 -22.71
C LYS A 219 6.93 1.65 -21.90
N PHE A 220 7.81 2.62 -21.66
CA PHE A 220 7.50 3.91 -21.05
C PHE A 220 8.36 4.97 -21.75
N SER A 221 7.74 5.82 -22.55
CA SER A 221 8.46 6.87 -23.27
C SER A 221 7.56 8.05 -23.54
N GLU A 222 8.09 9.26 -23.39
CA GLU A 222 7.42 10.50 -23.76
C GLU A 222 7.74 10.85 -25.21
N ARG A 223 6.73 11.29 -25.96
CA ARG A 223 6.89 11.79 -27.33
C ARG A 223 7.37 13.22 -27.30
N GLU A 224 8.50 13.50 -27.93
CA GLU A 224 9.12 14.83 -27.97
C GLU A 224 8.22 15.93 -28.59
N ASP A 225 7.39 15.56 -29.56
CA ASP A 225 6.53 16.48 -30.32
C ASP A 225 5.23 16.88 -29.60
N SER A 226 4.70 16.02 -28.73
CA SER A 226 3.36 16.18 -28.16
C SER A 226 3.27 16.05 -26.64
N GLY A 227 4.35 15.62 -25.98
CA GLY A 227 4.35 15.34 -24.54
C GLY A 227 3.42 14.17 -24.13
N ILE A 228 2.94 13.40 -25.12
CA ILE A 228 2.11 12.21 -24.85
C ILE A 228 3.03 11.07 -24.39
N ILE A 229 2.64 10.40 -23.31
CA ILE A 229 3.36 9.24 -22.80
C ILE A 229 2.85 7.98 -23.48
N ASP A 230 3.73 7.27 -24.20
CA ASP A 230 3.48 5.93 -24.70
C ASP A 230 3.73 4.93 -23.57
N LEU A 231 2.70 4.18 -23.21
CA LEU A 231 2.73 3.21 -22.13
C LEU A 231 2.22 1.85 -22.60
N ASP A 232 3.13 0.88 -22.71
CA ASP A 232 2.80 -0.50 -23.04
C ASP A 232 2.82 -1.37 -21.79
N VAL A 233 1.72 -2.07 -21.53
CA VAL A 233 1.54 -2.87 -20.34
C VAL A 233 1.19 -4.31 -20.68
N THR A 234 1.93 -5.26 -20.10
CA THR A 234 1.60 -6.69 -20.17
C THR A 234 0.99 -7.16 -18.84
N ILE A 235 -0.21 -7.71 -18.92
CA ILE A 235 -0.92 -8.36 -17.83
C ILE A 235 -0.66 -9.85 -17.92
N TYR A 236 -0.05 -10.44 -16.89
CA TYR A 236 0.14 -11.88 -16.78
C TYR A 236 -0.95 -12.50 -15.93
N CYS A 237 -1.42 -13.69 -16.32
CA CYS A 237 -2.36 -14.50 -15.56
C CYS A 237 -1.95 -15.98 -15.61
N GLU A 238 -2.40 -16.78 -14.64
CA GLU A 238 -1.93 -18.16 -14.49
C GLU A 238 -2.56 -19.15 -15.47
N LYS A 239 -3.77 -18.89 -15.99
CA LYS A 239 -4.53 -19.85 -16.79
C LYS A 239 -5.15 -19.20 -18.03
N ALA A 240 -5.32 -20.00 -19.09
CA ALA A 240 -6.00 -19.55 -20.31
C ALA A 240 -7.46 -19.12 -20.04
N SER A 241 -8.15 -19.79 -19.13
CA SER A 241 -9.50 -19.40 -18.70
C SER A 241 -9.51 -18.01 -18.03
N HIS A 242 -8.48 -17.68 -17.23
CA HIS A 242 -8.34 -16.34 -16.63
C HIS A 242 -8.10 -15.28 -17.70
N LYS A 243 -7.26 -15.58 -18.71
CA LYS A 243 -7.03 -14.69 -19.86
C LYS A 243 -8.35 -14.36 -20.56
N GLY A 244 -9.21 -15.36 -20.82
CA GLY A 244 -10.51 -15.14 -21.43
C GLY A 244 -11.41 -14.19 -20.61
N ILE A 245 -11.42 -14.32 -19.28
CA ILE A 245 -12.21 -13.48 -18.38
C ILE A 245 -11.63 -12.05 -18.33
N ILE A 246 -10.30 -11.89 -18.26
CA ILE A 246 -9.64 -10.58 -18.25
C ILE A 246 -9.91 -9.82 -19.56
N ILE A 247 -9.92 -10.50 -20.71
CA ILE A 247 -10.25 -9.89 -22.00
C ILE A 247 -11.76 -9.58 -22.08
N GLY A 248 -12.59 -10.53 -21.65
CA GLY A 248 -14.04 -10.43 -21.72
C GLY A 248 -14.58 -10.65 -23.14
N ARG A 249 -15.92 -10.68 -23.27
CA ARG A 249 -16.58 -10.84 -24.58
C ARG A 249 -16.23 -9.64 -25.47
N GLY A 250 -15.69 -9.89 -26.66
CA GLY A 250 -15.29 -8.83 -27.59
C GLY A 250 -14.26 -7.84 -27.07
N GLY A 251 -13.53 -8.17 -25.97
CA GLY A 251 -12.54 -7.29 -25.37
C GLY A 251 -13.10 -6.24 -24.39
N GLU A 252 -14.38 -6.29 -24.05
CA GLU A 252 -15.08 -5.27 -23.23
C GLU A 252 -14.46 -5.12 -21.83
N MET A 253 -14.10 -6.21 -21.15
CA MET A 253 -13.54 -6.15 -19.81
C MET A 253 -12.15 -5.50 -19.82
N LEU A 254 -11.28 -5.91 -20.75
CA LEU A 254 -9.96 -5.30 -20.91
C LEU A 254 -10.06 -3.82 -21.27
N LYS A 255 -10.98 -3.44 -22.15
CA LYS A 255 -11.25 -2.04 -22.51
C LYS A 255 -11.71 -1.22 -21.28
N ARG A 256 -12.59 -1.78 -20.44
CA ARG A 256 -13.05 -1.16 -19.19
C ARG A 256 -11.88 -0.92 -18.23
N ILE A 257 -11.04 -1.95 -18.00
CA ILE A 257 -9.85 -1.88 -17.14
C ILE A 257 -8.89 -0.80 -17.66
N SER A 258 -8.51 -0.89 -18.93
CA SER A 258 -7.53 0.02 -19.56
C SER A 258 -8.02 1.47 -19.60
N SER A 259 -9.31 1.70 -19.90
CA SER A 259 -9.87 3.05 -19.93
C SER A 259 -9.93 3.69 -18.53
N ALA A 260 -10.23 2.89 -17.49
CA ALA A 260 -10.20 3.36 -16.11
C ALA A 260 -8.76 3.61 -15.64
N ALA A 261 -7.83 2.71 -15.98
CA ALA A 261 -6.42 2.86 -15.65
C ALA A 261 -5.82 4.10 -16.32
N ARG A 262 -6.05 4.30 -17.62
CA ARG A 262 -5.55 5.46 -18.36
C ARG A 262 -5.93 6.78 -17.71
N ARG A 263 -7.18 6.96 -17.28
CA ARG A 263 -7.64 8.20 -16.61
C ARG A 263 -6.88 8.48 -15.32
N ASP A 264 -6.65 7.44 -14.52
CA ASP A 264 -5.94 7.61 -13.25
C ASP A 264 -4.43 7.83 -13.49
N ILE A 265 -3.85 7.17 -14.50
CA ILE A 265 -2.45 7.38 -14.92
C ILE A 265 -2.27 8.80 -15.48
N GLU A 266 -3.17 9.30 -16.33
CA GLU A 266 -3.14 10.68 -16.84
C GLU A 266 -3.19 11.70 -15.70
N LYS A 267 -4.00 11.43 -14.67
CA LYS A 267 -4.05 12.27 -13.46
C LYS A 267 -2.75 12.23 -12.66
N PHE A 268 -2.16 11.05 -12.51
CA PHE A 268 -0.89 10.85 -11.79
C PHE A 268 0.27 11.52 -12.52
N MET A 269 0.37 11.30 -13.84
CA MET A 269 1.46 11.84 -14.67
C MET A 269 1.31 13.33 -15.03
N GLY A 270 0.11 13.91 -14.84
CA GLY A 270 -0.17 15.27 -15.30
C GLY A 270 -0.13 15.43 -16.83
N ALA A 271 -0.08 14.32 -17.60
CA ALA A 271 0.10 14.28 -19.05
C ALA A 271 -0.89 13.33 -19.71
N LYS A 272 -1.09 13.47 -21.04
CA LYS A 272 -1.87 12.52 -21.82
C LYS A 272 -1.12 11.21 -21.99
N VAL A 273 -1.86 10.08 -21.97
CA VAL A 273 -1.28 8.75 -22.05
C VAL A 273 -1.90 7.94 -23.18
N PHE A 274 -1.06 7.38 -24.03
CA PHE A 274 -1.44 6.35 -25.00
C PHE A 274 -1.13 4.99 -24.39
N LEU A 275 -2.17 4.38 -23.76
CA LEU A 275 -2.05 3.10 -23.05
C LEU A 275 -2.40 1.94 -23.97
N GLN A 276 -1.46 1.02 -24.16
CA GLN A 276 -1.69 -0.28 -24.80
C GLN A 276 -1.57 -1.41 -23.75
N THR A 277 -2.45 -2.39 -23.83
CA THR A 277 -2.50 -3.50 -22.86
C THR A 277 -2.56 -4.85 -23.54
N TRP A 278 -1.72 -5.80 -23.11
CA TRP A 278 -1.71 -7.18 -23.56
C TRP A 278 -1.96 -8.15 -22.40
N VAL A 279 -2.58 -9.27 -22.68
CA VAL A 279 -2.77 -10.33 -21.69
C VAL A 279 -2.03 -11.59 -22.12
N LYS A 280 -1.11 -12.06 -21.28
CA LYS A 280 -0.31 -13.26 -21.48
C LYS A 280 -0.58 -14.28 -20.37
N VAL A 281 -0.54 -15.57 -20.73
CA VAL A 281 -0.58 -16.67 -19.75
C VAL A 281 0.83 -16.99 -19.31
N LYS A 282 1.05 -17.04 -18.00
CA LYS A 282 2.27 -17.52 -17.37
C LYS A 282 1.91 -18.40 -16.18
N GLU A 283 1.91 -19.69 -16.43
CA GLU A 283 1.50 -20.69 -15.45
C GLU A 283 2.41 -20.66 -14.21
N ASN A 284 1.80 -20.82 -13.04
CA ASN A 284 2.49 -20.90 -11.74
C ASN A 284 3.48 -19.75 -11.47
N TRP A 285 3.25 -18.57 -12.03
CA TRP A 285 4.20 -17.45 -11.89
C TRP A 285 4.40 -17.04 -10.42
N ARG A 286 3.39 -17.21 -9.55
CA ARG A 286 3.48 -16.89 -8.12
C ARG A 286 4.43 -17.78 -7.33
N ASP A 287 4.86 -18.90 -7.90
CA ASP A 287 5.82 -19.85 -7.35
C ASP A 287 7.14 -19.91 -8.12
N ASN A 288 7.30 -19.04 -9.13
CA ASN A 288 8.52 -18.92 -9.94
C ASN A 288 9.41 -17.78 -9.40
N PRO A 289 10.53 -18.07 -8.70
CA PRO A 289 11.37 -17.05 -8.07
C PRO A 289 11.94 -16.03 -9.07
N ASN A 290 12.35 -16.48 -10.24
CA ASN A 290 12.94 -15.60 -11.25
C ASN A 290 11.93 -14.61 -11.80
N PHE A 291 10.68 -15.06 -12.00
CA PHE A 291 9.63 -14.15 -12.43
C PHE A 291 9.16 -13.22 -11.31
N ILE A 292 9.08 -13.70 -10.08
CA ILE A 292 8.78 -12.87 -8.90
C ILE A 292 9.80 -11.73 -8.81
N ARG A 293 11.09 -12.04 -8.92
CA ARG A 293 12.16 -11.02 -8.91
C ARG A 293 12.04 -10.02 -10.08
N SER A 294 11.75 -10.51 -11.30
CA SER A 294 11.59 -9.61 -12.47
C SER A 294 10.42 -8.66 -12.36
N GLN A 295 9.45 -8.95 -11.49
CA GLN A 295 8.32 -8.06 -11.19
C GLN A 295 8.63 -7.06 -10.05
N GLY A 296 9.87 -6.94 -9.60
CA GLY A 296 10.27 -6.04 -8.54
C GLY A 296 10.02 -6.58 -7.12
N TYR A 297 9.66 -7.85 -6.97
CA TYR A 297 9.54 -8.51 -5.67
C TYR A 297 10.88 -9.14 -5.30
N ASN A 298 11.85 -8.29 -4.95
CA ASN A 298 13.20 -8.71 -4.62
C ASN A 298 13.33 -8.98 -3.13
N GLU A 299 14.02 -10.08 -2.79
CA GLU A 299 14.63 -10.26 -1.48
C GLU A 299 15.92 -9.41 -1.48
N GLU A 300 15.99 -8.39 -0.65
CA GLU A 300 17.24 -7.70 -0.33
C GLU A 300 18.09 -8.56 0.60
#